data_0a10a950c708294fd86d87e90c5951b5
#
_entry.id   0a10a950c708294fd86d87e90c5951b5
#
_cell.length_a   1.000
_cell.length_b   1.000
_cell.length_c   1.000
_cell.angle_alpha   90.00
_cell.angle_beta   90.00
_cell.angle_gamma   90.00
#
_symmetry.space_group_name_H-M   'P 1'
#
loop_
_entity.id
_entity.type
_entity.pdbx_description
1 polymer ?
#
loop_
_entity_poly.entity_id
_entity_poly.type
_entity_poly.pdbx_seq_one_letter_code
_entity_poly.pdbx_strand_id
1 'polypeptide(L)'
;MKFTLSWLKAHLDTEAEVDQVAEAMTMAGLEVEEVHDPIAALAPFTVAKIVSAERHPNADRLQVCQVETVDGLKEIVCGAPNARAGLTTIYAPIGAYVPGLGVTLVEKPVRGVVSNGMLCSGAELELPDESDGILELSDDLQVGQPAAGVFGAEPVIDFEVTPNRPDWLGVAGIARDLAAAGLGRLTTPETTPVAGAFDSPVSVTLEAPQLCPCLLYTSDAADDLLCVD
;
A
#
# COMPACT_ATOMS: atom_id res chain seq x y z
N MET A 1 -1.54 15.09 7.82
CA MET A 1 -1.94 13.78 8.38
C MET A 1 -2.31 12.86 7.24
N LYS A 2 -1.98 11.56 7.37
CA LYS A 2 -2.27 10.57 6.32
C LYS A 2 -3.23 9.52 6.82
N PHE A 3 -4.20 9.13 5.99
CA PHE A 3 -5.09 8.00 6.27
C PHE A 3 -5.53 7.33 4.96
N THR A 4 -5.96 6.07 5.07
CA THR A 4 -6.42 5.28 3.93
C THR A 4 -7.94 5.34 3.79
N LEU A 5 -8.43 5.08 2.58
CA LEU A 5 -9.87 5.04 2.34
C LEU A 5 -10.56 3.94 3.16
N SER A 6 -9.92 2.79 3.32
CA SER A 6 -10.45 1.69 4.13
C SER A 6 -10.56 2.07 5.61
N TRP A 7 -9.58 2.79 6.15
CA TRP A 7 -9.64 3.29 7.52
C TRP A 7 -10.78 4.31 7.72
N LEU A 8 -10.98 5.20 6.75
CA LEU A 8 -12.15 6.09 6.79
C LEU A 8 -13.46 5.30 6.78
N LYS A 9 -13.58 4.29 5.91
CA LYS A 9 -14.78 3.45 5.80
C LYS A 9 -15.08 2.61 7.05
N ALA A 10 -14.11 2.40 7.93
CA ALA A 10 -14.36 1.82 9.25
C ALA A 10 -15.17 2.77 10.19
N HIS A 11 -15.14 4.07 9.93
CA HIS A 11 -15.84 5.10 10.70
C HIS A 11 -16.97 5.79 9.92
N LEU A 12 -17.05 5.60 8.61
CA LEU A 12 -18.05 6.22 7.73
C LEU A 12 -18.60 5.18 6.77
N ASP A 13 -19.87 4.82 6.93
CA ASP A 13 -20.60 3.98 5.99
C ASP A 13 -20.91 4.81 4.74
N THR A 14 -20.10 4.59 3.68
CA THR A 14 -20.14 5.35 2.43
C THR A 14 -19.66 4.51 1.25
N GLU A 15 -20.27 4.74 0.08
CA GLU A 15 -19.84 4.18 -1.20
C GLU A 15 -18.94 5.18 -1.99
N ALA A 16 -18.57 6.31 -1.37
CA ALA A 16 -17.77 7.32 -2.04
C ALA A 16 -16.36 6.79 -2.37
N GLU A 17 -15.91 7.14 -3.57
CA GLU A 17 -14.55 6.91 -4.03
C GLU A 17 -13.60 8.00 -3.52
N VAL A 18 -12.30 7.78 -3.64
CA VAL A 18 -11.26 8.64 -3.08
C VAL A 18 -11.37 10.10 -3.51
N ASP A 19 -11.67 10.36 -4.79
CA ASP A 19 -11.81 11.71 -5.33
C ASP A 19 -13.00 12.45 -4.71
N GLN A 20 -14.12 11.75 -4.50
CA GLN A 20 -15.31 12.32 -3.85
C GLN A 20 -15.05 12.63 -2.37
N VAL A 21 -14.27 11.77 -1.69
CA VAL A 21 -13.84 12.01 -0.31
C VAL A 21 -12.94 13.25 -0.24
N ALA A 22 -11.93 13.34 -1.11
CA ALA A 22 -11.00 14.47 -1.16
C ALA A 22 -11.72 15.81 -1.46
N GLU A 23 -12.69 15.80 -2.38
CA GLU A 23 -13.53 16.97 -2.68
C GLU A 23 -14.39 17.35 -1.45
N ALA A 24 -15.05 16.38 -0.81
CA ALA A 24 -15.87 16.65 0.36
C ALA A 24 -15.04 17.16 1.56
N MET A 25 -13.82 16.65 1.75
CA MET A 25 -12.87 17.16 2.74
C MET A 25 -12.52 18.62 2.46
N THR A 26 -12.15 18.93 1.23
CA THR A 26 -11.84 20.32 0.80
C THR A 26 -13.03 21.25 1.04
N MET A 27 -14.24 20.83 0.69
CA MET A 27 -15.46 21.60 0.92
C MET A 27 -15.80 21.76 2.40
N ALA A 28 -15.41 20.81 3.27
CA ALA A 28 -15.52 20.90 4.71
C ALA A 28 -14.44 21.79 5.36
N GLY A 29 -13.45 22.26 4.59
CA GLY A 29 -12.37 23.13 5.04
C GLY A 29 -11.12 22.39 5.50
N LEU A 30 -10.96 21.09 5.14
CA LEU A 30 -9.71 20.37 5.32
C LEU A 30 -8.81 20.62 4.09
N GLU A 31 -7.56 20.96 4.34
CA GLU A 31 -6.59 21.23 3.27
C GLU A 31 -5.97 19.92 2.79
N VAL A 32 -6.56 19.33 1.74
CA VAL A 32 -6.02 18.13 1.09
C VAL A 32 -4.81 18.54 0.26
N GLU A 33 -3.64 18.00 0.60
CA GLU A 33 -2.37 18.29 -0.09
C GLU A 33 -2.14 17.34 -1.25
N GLU A 34 -2.33 16.03 -1.00
CA GLU A 34 -2.06 14.98 -1.98
C GLU A 34 -2.99 13.78 -1.80
N VAL A 35 -3.37 13.19 -2.91
CA VAL A 35 -3.97 11.85 -2.95
C VAL A 35 -2.98 10.92 -3.63
N HIS A 36 -2.35 10.05 -2.85
CA HIS A 36 -1.47 9.02 -3.36
C HIS A 36 -2.28 7.76 -3.66
N ASP A 37 -2.45 7.46 -4.96
CA ASP A 37 -3.19 6.29 -5.43
C ASP A 37 -2.26 5.25 -6.07
N PRO A 38 -1.72 4.30 -5.29
CA PRO A 38 -0.86 3.24 -5.81
C PRO A 38 -1.63 2.24 -6.70
N ILE A 39 -2.96 2.18 -6.61
CA ILE A 39 -3.78 1.33 -7.49
C ILE A 39 -3.66 1.83 -8.93
N ALA A 40 -3.78 3.14 -9.13
CA ALA A 40 -3.62 3.75 -10.46
C ALA A 40 -2.21 3.54 -11.00
N ALA A 41 -1.18 3.71 -10.16
CA ALA A 41 0.22 3.49 -10.53
C ALA A 41 0.50 2.02 -10.92
N LEU A 42 -0.12 1.07 -10.21
CA LEU A 42 0.06 -0.37 -10.43
C LEU A 42 -0.93 -0.97 -11.46
N ALA A 43 -1.88 -0.20 -11.98
CA ALA A 43 -2.92 -0.67 -12.90
C ALA A 43 -2.39 -1.40 -14.16
N PRO A 44 -1.27 -0.99 -14.79
CA PRO A 44 -0.75 -1.68 -15.96
C PRO A 44 -0.09 -3.03 -15.67
N PHE A 45 0.26 -3.30 -14.40
CA PHE A 45 1.06 -4.46 -14.01
C PHE A 45 0.17 -5.64 -13.62
N THR A 46 0.57 -6.85 -14.04
CA THR A 46 -0.20 -8.07 -13.78
C THR A 46 0.70 -9.22 -13.34
N VAL A 47 0.12 -10.18 -12.64
CA VAL A 47 0.76 -11.44 -12.33
C VAL A 47 1.07 -12.21 -13.62
N ALA A 48 2.25 -12.78 -13.72
CA ALA A 48 2.70 -13.61 -14.83
C ALA A 48 3.51 -14.80 -14.31
N LYS A 49 3.65 -15.84 -15.15
CA LYS A 49 4.41 -17.04 -14.81
C LYS A 49 5.50 -17.33 -15.85
N ILE A 50 6.71 -17.53 -15.39
CA ILE A 50 7.83 -17.92 -16.26
C ILE A 50 7.66 -19.40 -16.61
N VAL A 51 7.43 -19.69 -17.89
CA VAL A 51 7.30 -21.07 -18.40
C VAL A 51 8.67 -21.69 -18.62
N SER A 52 9.59 -20.93 -19.22
CA SER A 52 10.98 -21.33 -19.41
C SER A 52 11.92 -20.14 -19.30
N ALA A 53 13.16 -20.40 -18.88
CA ALA A 53 14.23 -19.41 -18.81
C ALA A 53 15.51 -20.05 -19.37
N GLU A 54 16.00 -19.47 -20.46
CA GLU A 54 17.21 -19.96 -21.17
C GLU A 54 18.27 -18.86 -21.19
N ARG A 55 19.55 -19.26 -21.28
CA ARG A 55 20.63 -18.28 -21.39
C ARG A 55 20.51 -17.48 -22.66
N HIS A 56 20.72 -16.18 -22.57
CA HIS A 56 20.71 -15.30 -23.73
C HIS A 56 21.91 -15.62 -24.66
N PRO A 57 21.69 -15.76 -25.98
CA PRO A 57 22.76 -16.21 -26.94
C PRO A 57 23.95 -15.24 -27.01
N ASN A 58 23.75 -13.96 -26.71
CA ASN A 58 24.77 -12.91 -26.87
C ASN A 58 25.10 -12.17 -25.55
N ALA A 59 24.71 -12.72 -24.39
CA ALA A 59 24.95 -12.06 -23.09
C ALA A 59 24.89 -13.03 -21.90
N ASP A 60 26.04 -13.25 -21.24
CA ASP A 60 26.17 -14.24 -20.15
C ASP A 60 25.31 -13.96 -18.91
N ARG A 61 24.93 -12.70 -18.67
CA ARG A 61 24.16 -12.28 -17.51
C ARG A 61 22.67 -12.12 -17.78
N LEU A 62 22.22 -12.38 -19.02
CA LEU A 62 20.82 -12.24 -19.39
C LEU A 62 20.20 -13.61 -19.64
N GLN A 63 18.91 -13.69 -19.42
CA GLN A 63 18.08 -14.85 -19.76
C GLN A 63 16.98 -14.42 -20.73
N VAL A 64 16.61 -15.31 -21.62
CA VAL A 64 15.44 -15.20 -22.48
C VAL A 64 14.35 -16.06 -21.84
N CYS A 65 13.31 -15.43 -21.35
CA CYS A 65 12.21 -16.07 -20.65
C CYS A 65 10.98 -16.16 -21.55
N GLN A 66 10.36 -17.33 -21.61
CA GLN A 66 9.00 -17.46 -22.12
C GLN A 66 8.05 -17.28 -20.95
N VAL A 67 7.20 -16.26 -20.99
CA VAL A 67 6.37 -15.83 -19.88
C VAL A 67 4.90 -15.88 -20.28
N GLU A 68 4.12 -16.60 -19.52
CA GLU A 68 2.66 -16.59 -19.62
C GLU A 68 2.13 -15.33 -18.96
N THR A 69 1.44 -14.50 -19.73
CA THR A 69 0.91 -13.21 -19.32
C THR A 69 -0.59 -13.11 -19.64
N VAL A 70 -1.24 -12.04 -19.19
CA VAL A 70 -2.64 -11.73 -19.56
C VAL A 70 -2.84 -11.64 -21.10
N ASP A 71 -1.79 -11.23 -21.83
CA ASP A 71 -1.80 -11.09 -23.30
C ASP A 71 -1.29 -12.34 -24.02
N GLY A 72 -1.22 -13.48 -23.34
CA GLY A 72 -0.67 -14.73 -23.85
C GLY A 72 0.84 -14.90 -23.59
N LEU A 73 1.45 -15.83 -24.30
CA LEU A 73 2.88 -16.13 -24.14
C LEU A 73 3.75 -15.04 -24.77
N LYS A 74 4.66 -14.49 -23.98
CA LYS A 74 5.58 -13.41 -24.38
C LYS A 74 7.03 -13.84 -24.18
N GLU A 75 7.90 -13.43 -25.11
CA GLU A 75 9.35 -13.53 -24.94
C GLU A 75 9.88 -12.27 -24.29
N ILE A 76 10.55 -12.42 -23.13
CA ILE A 76 11.05 -11.32 -22.31
C ILE A 76 12.51 -11.58 -21.96
N VAL A 77 13.37 -10.59 -22.17
CA VAL A 77 14.77 -10.64 -21.76
C VAL A 77 14.88 -10.13 -20.33
N CYS A 78 15.37 -10.98 -19.44
CA CYS A 78 15.50 -10.69 -18.01
C CYS A 78 16.96 -10.76 -17.57
N GLY A 79 17.38 -9.76 -16.77
CA GLY A 79 18.73 -9.69 -16.18
C GLY A 79 18.77 -10.13 -14.71
N ALA A 80 17.64 -10.47 -14.12
CA ALA A 80 17.56 -10.84 -12.72
C ALA A 80 18.18 -12.23 -12.47
N PRO A 81 18.97 -12.40 -11.40
CA PRO A 81 19.65 -13.67 -11.11
C PRO A 81 18.68 -14.77 -10.68
N ASN A 82 17.51 -14.42 -10.19
CA ASN A 82 16.48 -15.34 -9.69
C ASN A 82 15.46 -15.77 -10.76
N ALA A 83 15.55 -15.26 -11.99
CA ALA A 83 14.66 -15.67 -13.08
C ALA A 83 14.82 -17.17 -13.38
N ARG A 84 13.73 -17.94 -13.26
CA ARG A 84 13.71 -19.40 -13.46
C ARG A 84 12.34 -19.88 -13.91
N ALA A 85 12.30 -21.01 -14.56
CA ALA A 85 11.05 -21.67 -14.93
C ALA A 85 10.20 -21.98 -13.67
N GLY A 86 8.90 -21.78 -13.79
CA GLY A 86 7.93 -21.99 -12.72
C GLY A 86 7.73 -20.80 -11.78
N LEU A 87 8.58 -19.76 -11.84
CA LEU A 87 8.45 -18.59 -10.98
C LEU A 87 7.22 -17.75 -11.36
N THR A 88 6.39 -17.44 -10.37
CA THR A 88 5.29 -16.47 -10.45
C THR A 88 5.83 -15.10 -10.05
N THR A 89 5.59 -14.07 -10.88
CA THR A 89 6.17 -12.73 -10.74
C THR A 89 5.24 -11.65 -11.30
N ILE A 90 5.68 -10.40 -11.35
CA ILE A 90 4.95 -9.29 -11.96
C ILE A 90 5.49 -8.96 -13.34
N TYR A 91 4.57 -8.81 -14.28
CA TYR A 91 4.80 -8.43 -15.66
C TYR A 91 4.39 -6.98 -15.92
N ALA A 92 5.26 -6.25 -16.58
CA ALA A 92 5.02 -4.93 -17.14
C ALA A 92 4.89 -5.03 -18.66
N PRO A 93 3.74 -4.70 -19.27
CA PRO A 93 3.57 -4.70 -20.72
C PRO A 93 4.28 -3.53 -21.39
N ILE A 94 4.49 -3.64 -22.70
CA ILE A 94 4.94 -2.52 -23.52
C ILE A 94 3.92 -1.38 -23.40
N GLY A 95 4.42 -0.15 -23.22
CA GLY A 95 3.59 1.05 -22.96
C GLY A 95 3.37 1.36 -21.48
N ALA A 96 3.64 0.42 -20.56
CA ALA A 96 3.57 0.71 -19.13
C ALA A 96 4.67 1.69 -18.70
N TYR A 97 4.31 2.65 -17.86
CA TYR A 97 5.27 3.48 -17.14
C TYR A 97 5.74 2.75 -15.90
N VAL A 98 7.05 2.60 -15.73
CA VAL A 98 7.69 1.93 -14.59
C VAL A 98 8.18 3.00 -13.62
N PRO A 99 7.52 3.18 -12.46
CA PRO A 99 7.76 4.34 -11.60
C PRO A 99 9.18 4.38 -11.05
N GLY A 100 9.70 3.28 -10.52
CA GLY A 100 11.06 3.21 -9.95
C GLY A 100 12.18 3.42 -10.97
N LEU A 101 11.91 3.29 -12.28
CA LEU A 101 12.86 3.61 -13.35
C LEU A 101 12.61 4.96 -14.00
N GLY A 102 11.43 5.56 -13.81
CA GLY A 102 11.02 6.80 -14.45
C GLY A 102 10.89 6.71 -15.98
N VAL A 103 10.60 5.51 -16.53
CA VAL A 103 10.55 5.28 -17.99
C VAL A 103 9.28 4.55 -18.41
N THR A 104 8.83 4.83 -19.63
CA THR A 104 7.79 4.06 -20.29
C THR A 104 8.44 2.96 -21.15
N LEU A 105 7.95 1.73 -20.97
CA LEU A 105 8.48 0.58 -21.70
C LEU A 105 8.17 0.66 -23.20
N VAL A 106 9.17 0.44 -24.00
CA VAL A 106 9.05 0.35 -25.46
C VAL A 106 9.62 -0.98 -25.95
N GLU A 107 9.03 -1.51 -26.99
CA GLU A 107 9.58 -2.69 -27.65
C GLU A 107 10.95 -2.34 -28.23
N LYS A 108 11.97 -3.04 -27.78
CA LYS A 108 13.33 -2.88 -28.32
C LYS A 108 14.13 -4.19 -28.23
N PRO A 109 15.04 -4.41 -29.18
CA PRO A 109 15.95 -5.53 -29.09
C PRO A 109 16.99 -5.33 -27.98
N VAL A 110 17.11 -6.30 -27.11
CA VAL A 110 18.16 -6.39 -26.09
C VAL A 110 19.20 -7.37 -26.57
N ARG A 111 20.36 -6.87 -27.01
CA ARG A 111 21.46 -7.66 -27.63
C ARG A 111 21.02 -8.62 -28.74
N GLY A 112 20.03 -8.20 -29.53
CA GLY A 112 19.54 -8.95 -30.70
C GLY A 112 18.28 -9.80 -30.45
N VAL A 113 17.80 -9.91 -29.22
CA VAL A 113 16.52 -10.55 -28.89
C VAL A 113 15.50 -9.47 -28.52
N VAL A 114 14.30 -9.51 -29.12
CA VAL A 114 13.24 -8.54 -28.81
C VAL A 114 12.60 -8.90 -27.49
N SER A 115 12.56 -7.93 -26.56
CA SER A 115 11.85 -8.07 -25.30
C SER A 115 10.47 -7.46 -25.40
N ASN A 116 9.43 -8.25 -25.15
CA ASN A 116 8.02 -7.85 -25.25
C ASN A 116 7.45 -7.46 -23.86
N GLY A 117 8.19 -6.68 -23.11
CA GLY A 117 7.85 -6.23 -21.75
C GLY A 117 8.99 -6.42 -20.78
N MET A 118 8.68 -6.36 -19.50
CA MET A 118 9.65 -6.49 -18.42
C MET A 118 9.04 -7.31 -17.27
N LEU A 119 9.91 -8.05 -16.56
CA LEU A 119 9.60 -8.66 -15.26
C LEU A 119 10.13 -7.73 -14.19
N CYS A 120 9.32 -7.42 -13.18
CA CYS A 120 9.58 -6.33 -12.26
C CYS A 120 10.15 -6.82 -10.91
N SER A 121 11.08 -6.04 -10.37
CA SER A 121 11.48 -6.07 -8.96
C SER A 121 10.58 -5.18 -8.11
N GLY A 122 10.66 -5.29 -6.78
CA GLY A 122 9.96 -4.40 -5.87
C GLY A 122 10.36 -2.93 -6.04
N ALA A 123 11.67 -2.67 -6.22
CA ALA A 123 12.20 -1.32 -6.41
C ALA A 123 11.64 -0.64 -7.68
N GLU A 124 11.42 -1.38 -8.77
CA GLU A 124 10.85 -0.86 -10.01
C GLU A 124 9.37 -0.46 -9.86
N LEU A 125 8.66 -1.07 -8.92
CA LEU A 125 7.27 -0.75 -8.58
C LEU A 125 7.13 0.18 -7.36
N GLU A 126 8.25 0.69 -6.83
CA GLU A 126 8.31 1.50 -5.60
C GLU A 126 7.70 0.80 -4.37
N LEU A 127 7.76 -0.53 -4.35
CA LEU A 127 7.34 -1.34 -3.22
C LEU A 127 8.49 -1.46 -2.19
N PRO A 128 8.16 -1.61 -0.89
CA PRO A 128 9.16 -1.80 0.16
C PRO A 128 9.76 -3.22 0.13
N ASP A 129 10.44 -3.57 -0.94
CA ASP A 129 11.12 -4.85 -1.12
C ASP A 129 12.62 -4.60 -1.36
N GLU A 130 13.46 -5.23 -0.55
CA GLU A 130 14.93 -5.14 -0.62
C GLU A 130 15.56 -6.31 -1.41
N SER A 131 14.77 -7.10 -2.15
CA SER A 131 15.28 -8.27 -2.87
C SER A 131 16.12 -7.89 -4.09
N ASP A 132 17.26 -8.57 -4.26
CA ASP A 132 18.10 -8.50 -5.47
C ASP A 132 17.48 -9.36 -6.59
N GLY A 133 16.50 -8.84 -7.33
CA GLY A 133 15.93 -9.56 -8.47
C GLY A 133 14.46 -9.19 -8.73
N ILE A 134 13.82 -10.01 -9.57
CA ILE A 134 12.39 -9.87 -9.81
C ILE A 134 11.59 -10.42 -8.62
N LEU A 135 10.38 -9.87 -8.42
CA LEU A 135 9.47 -10.30 -7.36
C LEU A 135 9.16 -11.81 -7.46
N GLU A 136 9.25 -12.50 -6.32
CA GLU A 136 8.83 -13.89 -6.19
C GLU A 136 7.49 -13.94 -5.46
N LEU A 137 6.46 -14.33 -6.19
CA LEU A 137 5.10 -14.39 -5.68
C LEU A 137 4.66 -15.81 -5.39
N SER A 138 3.59 -15.97 -4.64
CA SER A 138 2.97 -17.25 -4.35
C SER A 138 2.42 -17.91 -5.62
N ASP A 139 2.56 -19.24 -5.73
CA ASP A 139 2.12 -20.02 -6.88
C ASP A 139 0.60 -20.18 -7.00
N ASP A 140 -0.15 -19.80 -5.96
CA ASP A 140 -1.62 -19.81 -5.94
C ASP A 140 -2.26 -18.59 -6.65
N LEU A 141 -1.45 -17.56 -6.97
CA LEU A 141 -1.90 -16.41 -7.73
C LEU A 141 -2.17 -16.75 -9.19
N GLN A 142 -3.21 -16.15 -9.74
CA GLN A 142 -3.61 -16.40 -11.13
C GLN A 142 -2.90 -15.44 -12.09
N VAL A 143 -2.41 -15.97 -13.20
CA VAL A 143 -1.87 -15.16 -14.30
C VAL A 143 -2.92 -14.16 -14.79
N GLY A 144 -2.52 -12.91 -14.95
CA GLY A 144 -3.41 -11.81 -15.32
C GLY A 144 -4.09 -11.10 -14.15
N GLN A 145 -3.92 -11.58 -12.91
CA GLN A 145 -4.41 -10.87 -11.73
C GLN A 145 -3.73 -9.51 -11.61
N PRO A 146 -4.47 -8.41 -11.34
CA PRO A 146 -3.89 -7.07 -11.18
C PRO A 146 -2.91 -7.00 -10.00
N ALA A 147 -1.73 -6.39 -10.20
CA ALA A 147 -0.71 -6.24 -9.18
C ALA A 147 -1.21 -5.46 -7.94
N ALA A 148 -2.03 -4.44 -8.13
CA ALA A 148 -2.60 -3.67 -7.03
C ALA A 148 -3.34 -4.55 -6.01
N GLY A 149 -4.09 -5.55 -6.47
CA GLY A 149 -4.79 -6.50 -5.61
C GLY A 149 -3.86 -7.46 -4.87
N VAL A 150 -2.69 -7.78 -5.45
CA VAL A 150 -1.69 -8.67 -4.84
C VAL A 150 -1.01 -7.98 -3.65
N PHE A 151 -0.70 -6.69 -3.79
CA PHE A 151 0.04 -5.93 -2.77
C PHE A 151 -0.87 -5.22 -1.77
N GLY A 152 -2.20 -5.38 -1.86
CA GLY A 152 -3.14 -4.71 -0.97
C GLY A 152 -3.05 -3.18 -1.06
N ALA A 153 -2.70 -2.67 -2.25
CA ALA A 153 -2.57 -1.25 -2.49
C ALA A 153 -3.92 -0.56 -2.31
N GLU A 154 -3.92 0.55 -1.58
CA GLU A 154 -5.10 1.38 -1.39
C GLU A 154 -4.75 2.88 -1.40
N PRO A 155 -5.68 3.76 -1.79
CA PRO A 155 -5.44 5.19 -1.80
C PRO A 155 -5.18 5.74 -0.41
N VAL A 156 -4.20 6.64 -0.32
CA VAL A 156 -3.83 7.39 0.89
C VAL A 156 -4.11 8.87 0.65
N ILE A 157 -4.89 9.48 1.51
CA ILE A 157 -5.16 10.92 1.50
C ILE A 157 -4.21 11.58 2.49
N ASP A 158 -3.41 12.53 2.02
CA ASP A 158 -2.57 13.40 2.84
C ASP A 158 -3.21 14.79 2.94
N PHE A 159 -3.35 15.31 4.16
CA PHE A 159 -3.95 16.62 4.37
C PHE A 159 -3.34 17.31 5.59
N GLU A 160 -3.36 18.64 5.59
CA GLU A 160 -2.88 19.44 6.70
C GLU A 160 -3.99 19.69 7.74
N VAL A 161 -3.63 19.56 9.02
CA VAL A 161 -4.53 19.81 10.14
C VAL A 161 -4.23 21.17 10.72
N THR A 162 -5.18 22.09 10.61
CA THR A 162 -5.05 23.43 11.19
C THR A 162 -5.10 23.40 12.71
N PRO A 163 -4.38 24.30 13.42
CA PRO A 163 -4.27 24.29 14.89
C PRO A 163 -5.59 24.40 15.64
N ASN A 164 -6.62 24.96 15.03
CA ASN A 164 -7.97 25.13 15.60
C ASN A 164 -8.87 23.89 15.41
N ARG A 165 -8.40 22.85 14.71
CA ARG A 165 -9.14 21.62 14.43
C ARG A 165 -8.39 20.36 14.89
N PRO A 166 -8.05 20.27 16.20
CA PRO A 166 -7.35 19.10 16.74
C PRO A 166 -8.18 17.81 16.63
N ASP A 167 -9.48 17.91 16.47
CA ASP A 167 -10.40 16.80 16.23
C ASP A 167 -10.14 16.07 14.91
N TRP A 168 -9.50 16.73 13.93
CA TRP A 168 -9.08 16.12 12.66
C TRP A 168 -7.74 15.36 12.72
N LEU A 169 -7.09 15.33 13.89
CA LEU A 169 -5.93 14.44 14.11
C LEU A 169 -6.35 12.96 14.26
N GLY A 170 -7.64 12.66 14.20
CA GLY A 170 -8.18 11.30 14.20
C GLY A 170 -9.21 11.10 13.10
N VAL A 171 -9.18 9.92 12.47
CA VAL A 171 -10.09 9.57 11.36
C VAL A 171 -11.58 9.65 11.77
N ALA A 172 -11.89 9.34 13.02
CA ALA A 172 -13.25 9.46 13.56
C ALA A 172 -13.79 10.91 13.50
N GLY A 173 -12.93 11.92 13.72
CA GLY A 173 -13.31 13.34 13.61
C GLY A 173 -13.57 13.75 12.16
N ILE A 174 -12.75 13.26 11.23
CA ILE A 174 -12.94 13.45 9.79
C ILE A 174 -14.26 12.81 9.34
N ALA A 175 -14.48 11.54 9.72
CA ALA A 175 -15.70 10.80 9.38
C ALA A 175 -16.95 11.50 9.88
N ARG A 176 -16.91 12.10 11.10
CA ARG A 176 -18.01 12.88 11.66
C ARG A 176 -18.36 14.09 10.80
N ASP A 177 -17.36 14.84 10.34
CA ASP A 177 -17.59 16.04 9.53
C ASP A 177 -18.05 15.67 8.12
N LEU A 178 -17.51 14.62 7.54
CA LEU A 178 -17.96 14.10 6.23
C LEU A 178 -19.39 13.55 6.30
N ALA A 179 -19.78 12.89 7.41
CA ALA A 179 -21.15 12.48 7.64
C ALA A 179 -22.09 13.69 7.77
N ALA A 180 -21.65 14.76 8.45
CA ALA A 180 -22.41 16.01 8.55
C ALA A 180 -22.56 16.72 7.19
N ALA A 181 -21.55 16.57 6.31
CA ALA A 181 -21.60 17.04 4.93
C ALA A 181 -22.47 16.17 3.99
N GLY A 182 -23.01 15.05 4.49
CA GLY A 182 -23.89 14.18 3.72
C GLY A 182 -23.18 13.11 2.87
N LEU A 183 -21.89 12.88 3.07
CA LEU A 183 -21.11 11.90 2.29
C LEU A 183 -21.40 10.45 2.71
N GLY A 184 -22.00 10.22 3.86
CA GLY A 184 -22.32 8.91 4.39
C GLY A 184 -22.90 8.98 5.78
N ARG A 185 -22.96 7.83 6.44
CA ARG A 185 -23.45 7.69 7.80
C ARG A 185 -22.30 7.38 8.75
N LEU A 186 -22.18 8.15 9.86
CA LEU A 186 -21.17 7.90 10.87
C LEU A 186 -21.36 6.53 11.51
N THR A 187 -20.28 5.77 11.57
CA THR A 187 -20.20 4.47 12.24
C THR A 187 -19.18 4.56 13.37
N THR A 188 -19.50 4.02 14.52
CA THR A 188 -18.54 3.91 15.63
C THR A 188 -18.12 2.45 15.74
N PRO A 189 -16.85 2.12 15.51
CA PRO A 189 -16.36 0.76 15.69
C PRO A 189 -16.63 0.26 17.12
N GLU A 190 -17.02 -0.99 17.23
CA GLU A 190 -17.18 -1.63 18.54
C GLU A 190 -15.81 -1.81 19.19
N THR A 191 -15.67 -1.36 20.41
CA THR A 191 -14.47 -1.56 21.23
C THR A 191 -14.74 -2.64 22.27
N THR A 192 -14.06 -3.77 22.13
CA THR A 192 -14.12 -4.83 23.14
C THR A 192 -12.97 -4.63 24.13
N PRO A 193 -13.22 -4.59 25.44
CA PRO A 193 -12.16 -4.52 26.43
C PRO A 193 -11.20 -5.69 26.29
N VAL A 194 -9.92 -5.42 26.21
CA VAL A 194 -8.87 -6.44 26.24
C VAL A 194 -8.56 -6.77 27.69
N ALA A 195 -8.73 -8.04 28.09
CA ALA A 195 -8.38 -8.48 29.42
C ALA A 195 -6.87 -8.39 29.65
N GLY A 196 -6.45 -7.80 30.75
CA GLY A 196 -5.05 -7.75 31.14
C GLY A 196 -4.50 -9.16 31.40
N ALA A 197 -3.25 -9.39 31.01
CA ALA A 197 -2.55 -10.67 31.25
C ALA A 197 -1.96 -10.75 32.68
N PHE A 198 -1.84 -9.61 33.36
CA PHE A 198 -1.32 -9.48 34.72
C PHE A 198 -1.92 -8.23 35.38
N ASP A 199 -1.85 -8.14 36.70
CA ASP A 199 -2.26 -6.94 37.44
C ASP A 199 -1.26 -5.81 37.23
N SER A 200 -1.77 -4.57 37.11
CA SER A 200 -0.90 -3.39 37.00
C SER A 200 -0.01 -3.26 38.23
N PRO A 201 1.32 -3.09 38.05
CA PRO A 201 2.23 -2.83 39.17
C PRO A 201 2.03 -1.45 39.80
N VAL A 202 1.28 -0.57 39.11
CA VAL A 202 0.97 0.80 39.55
C VAL A 202 -0.48 0.89 39.96
N SER A 203 -0.74 1.53 41.11
CA SER A 203 -2.08 1.89 41.56
C SER A 203 -2.28 3.39 41.51
N VAL A 204 -3.44 3.84 41.02
CA VAL A 204 -3.83 5.24 40.95
C VAL A 204 -5.01 5.47 41.87
N THR A 205 -4.88 6.45 42.79
CA THR A 205 -5.97 6.89 43.68
C THR A 205 -6.38 8.29 43.31
N LEU A 206 -7.65 8.49 43.00
CA LEU A 206 -8.23 9.81 42.75
C LEU A 206 -8.72 10.41 44.09
N GLU A 207 -8.00 11.37 44.65
CA GLU A 207 -8.35 12.03 45.89
C GLU A 207 -9.47 13.07 45.70
N ALA A 208 -9.63 13.60 44.51
CA ALA A 208 -10.61 14.62 44.16
C ALA A 208 -11.34 14.28 42.83
N PRO A 209 -12.20 13.25 42.82
CA PRO A 209 -12.85 12.80 41.55
C PRO A 209 -13.79 13.87 40.97
N GLN A 210 -14.30 14.81 41.79
CA GLN A 210 -15.12 15.93 41.31
C GLN A 210 -14.31 16.97 40.49
N LEU A 211 -12.96 17.02 40.65
CA LEU A 211 -12.07 17.90 39.90
C LEU A 211 -11.37 17.18 38.77
N CYS A 212 -11.24 15.86 38.86
CA CYS A 212 -10.65 14.99 37.86
C CYS A 212 -11.58 13.79 37.58
N PRO A 213 -12.66 14.00 36.80
CA PRO A 213 -13.67 12.96 36.58
C PRO A 213 -13.19 11.80 35.73
N CYS A 214 -12.10 11.99 34.99
CA CYS A 214 -11.51 10.94 34.14
C CYS A 214 -10.00 11.08 34.16
N LEU A 215 -9.29 9.96 34.42
CA LEU A 215 -7.88 9.81 34.27
C LEU A 215 -7.63 8.59 33.36
N LEU A 216 -6.99 8.82 32.21
CA LEU A 216 -6.51 7.75 31.34
C LEU A 216 -5.00 7.67 31.51
N TYR A 217 -4.51 6.49 31.90
CA TYR A 217 -3.10 6.18 31.99
C TYR A 217 -2.77 4.99 31.09
N THR A 218 -1.74 5.16 30.29
CA THR A 218 -1.15 4.09 29.49
C THR A 218 0.33 4.00 29.83
N SER A 219 0.84 2.79 30.08
CA SER A 219 2.24 2.53 30.33
C SER A 219 2.83 1.82 29.12
N ASP A 220 3.95 2.30 28.63
CA ASP A 220 4.76 1.66 27.59
C ASP A 220 6.21 1.48 28.06
N ALA A 221 7.07 0.96 27.18
CA ALA A 221 8.48 0.73 27.51
C ALA A 221 9.27 2.03 27.82
N ALA A 222 8.77 3.19 27.40
CA ALA A 222 9.39 4.49 27.71
C ALA A 222 9.04 5.01 29.11
N ASP A 223 7.93 4.50 29.69
CA ASP A 223 7.52 4.81 31.05
C ASP A 223 8.22 3.93 32.11
N ASP A 224 8.97 2.92 31.67
CA ASP A 224 9.76 2.05 32.57
C ASP A 224 10.95 2.83 33.11
N LEU A 225 11.05 2.91 34.44
CA LEU A 225 12.14 3.62 35.15
C LEU A 225 13.56 3.12 34.81
N LEU A 226 13.68 1.96 34.16
CA LEU A 226 14.95 1.41 33.69
C LEU A 226 15.36 1.93 32.30
N CYS A 227 14.49 2.66 31.62
CA CYS A 227 14.75 3.25 30.30
C CYS A 227 15.04 4.77 30.37
N VAL A 228 15.09 5.35 31.57
CA VAL A 228 15.33 6.79 31.80
C VAL A 228 16.66 6.96 32.52
N ASP A 229 17.76 6.85 31.78
CA ASP A 229 19.10 7.32 32.19
C ASP A 229 19.57 8.46 31.30
#